data_446267578e951a854295e6456f5379d5
#
_entry.id   446267578e951a854295e6456f5379d5
#
_cell.length_a   1.000
_cell.length_b   1.000
_cell.length_c   1.000
_cell.angle_alpha   90.00
_cell.angle_beta   90.00
_cell.angle_gamma   90.00
#
_symmetry.space_group_name_H-M   'P 1'
#
loop_
_entity.id
_entity.type
_entity.pdbx_description
1 polymer ?
#
loop_
_entity_poly.entity_id
_entity_poly.type
_entity_poly.pdbx_seq_one_letter_code
_entity_poly.pdbx_strand_id
1 'polypeptide(L)'
;MAAHASAAEPFEPIPETSPAERIVADVQAIGAPAADAERVRDSVPLWFHTFALAPGVYTPGIARDHGYRLAVLGADRFAGRSVLDVGTFDGFYSFLAEVRGARRVVAVDNEQYVDWVNARFGVTLTGGAGFRAIAGLLASRVEYRRMDALDVRELGERFDVALCFGILHRVTDPVALLQALADVLAPGGEIVLETYGSHLTADSPAIEVHDSGDVYARDDFVYWGFSPEGLRRLGRIVGLDELEVVAELEVDGHPRIVALLRAAA
;
A
#
# COMPACT_ATOMS: atom_id res chain seq x y z
N MET A 1 -35.48 -6.38 14.16
CA MET A 1 -34.84 -7.15 13.09
C MET A 1 -33.48 -7.56 13.58
N ALA A 2 -33.25 -8.86 13.79
CA ALA A 2 -31.98 -9.34 14.32
C ALA A 2 -30.93 -9.34 13.20
N ALA A 3 -29.84 -8.63 13.42
CA ALA A 3 -28.67 -8.66 12.54
C ALA A 3 -28.07 -10.09 12.64
N HIS A 4 -28.14 -10.84 11.55
CA HIS A 4 -27.38 -12.07 11.43
C HIS A 4 -25.89 -11.69 11.38
N ALA A 5 -25.18 -11.90 12.49
CA ALA A 5 -23.73 -11.98 12.47
C ALA A 5 -23.35 -13.19 11.62
N SER A 6 -23.00 -12.98 10.37
CA SER A 6 -22.41 -14.01 9.52
C SER A 6 -21.05 -14.35 10.12
N ALA A 7 -20.84 -15.64 10.42
CA ALA A 7 -19.55 -16.13 10.84
C ALA A 7 -18.48 -15.71 9.82
N ALA A 8 -17.35 -15.21 10.30
CA ALA A 8 -16.20 -14.92 9.44
C ALA A 8 -15.84 -16.21 8.69
N GLU A 9 -15.79 -16.13 7.35
CA GLU A 9 -15.27 -17.25 6.58
C GLU A 9 -13.82 -17.51 7.02
N PRO A 10 -13.43 -18.77 7.22
CA PRO A 10 -12.08 -19.09 7.61
C PRO A 10 -11.11 -18.57 6.52
N PHE A 11 -10.09 -17.90 6.96
CA PHE A 11 -9.02 -17.42 6.09
C PHE A 11 -8.28 -18.67 5.55
N GLU A 12 -8.24 -18.84 4.23
CA GLU A 12 -7.40 -19.87 3.62
C GLU A 12 -5.93 -19.41 3.67
N PRO A 13 -5.02 -20.19 4.25
CA PRO A 13 -3.60 -19.86 4.24
C PRO A 13 -3.10 -19.77 2.80
N ILE A 14 -2.18 -18.85 2.54
CA ILE A 14 -1.52 -18.71 1.23
C ILE A 14 -0.78 -20.04 0.96
N PRO A 15 -1.02 -20.71 -0.19
CA PRO A 15 -0.28 -21.91 -0.54
C PRO A 15 1.22 -21.66 -0.54
N GLU A 16 2.04 -22.58 -0.04
CA GLU A 16 3.50 -22.46 0.06
C GLU A 16 4.22 -22.17 -1.27
N THR A 17 3.57 -22.43 -2.39
CA THR A 17 4.07 -22.23 -3.77
C THR A 17 3.51 -20.98 -4.45
N SER A 18 2.85 -20.07 -3.70
CA SER A 18 2.19 -18.88 -4.29
C SER A 18 3.21 -17.87 -4.80
N PRO A 19 2.81 -16.95 -5.71
CA PRO A 19 3.63 -15.79 -6.08
C PRO A 19 4.09 -14.95 -4.89
N ALA A 20 3.40 -15.01 -3.75
CA ALA A 20 3.80 -14.41 -2.49
C ALA A 20 5.21 -14.83 -2.03
N GLU A 21 5.64 -16.07 -2.28
CA GLU A 21 7.01 -16.52 -1.96
C GLU A 21 8.08 -15.75 -2.73
N ARG A 22 7.80 -15.36 -3.96
CA ARG A 22 8.72 -14.55 -4.78
C ARG A 22 8.77 -13.09 -4.33
N ILE A 23 7.66 -12.57 -3.83
CA ILE A 23 7.57 -11.21 -3.28
C ILE A 23 8.43 -11.08 -2.02
N VAL A 24 8.40 -12.10 -1.23
CA VAL A 24 9.10 -12.19 0.05
C VAL A 24 10.61 -12.25 -0.11
N ALA A 25 11.14 -12.74 -1.23
CA ALA A 25 12.58 -12.86 -1.46
C ALA A 25 13.32 -11.50 -1.40
N ASP A 26 12.65 -10.40 -1.75
CA ASP A 26 13.28 -9.07 -1.74
C ASP A 26 13.44 -8.46 -0.34
N VAL A 27 12.63 -8.88 0.62
CA VAL A 27 12.74 -8.47 2.04
C VAL A 27 13.46 -9.53 2.89
N GLN A 28 13.91 -10.60 2.28
CA GLN A 28 14.50 -11.78 2.93
C GLN A 28 15.90 -11.55 3.52
N ALA A 29 16.52 -10.43 3.24
CA ALA A 29 17.89 -10.13 3.70
C ALA A 29 18.01 -9.88 5.21
N ILE A 30 16.98 -10.21 6.00
CA ILE A 30 16.94 -9.90 7.42
C ILE A 30 17.92 -10.77 8.22
N GLY A 31 18.15 -12.02 7.81
CA GLY A 31 19.08 -12.91 8.50
C GLY A 31 18.82 -13.06 10.00
N ALA A 32 17.59 -12.82 10.44
CA ALA A 32 17.23 -12.95 11.84
C ALA A 32 17.31 -14.41 12.27
N PRO A 33 17.72 -14.69 13.54
CA PRO A 33 17.59 -16.03 14.08
C PRO A 33 16.14 -16.50 13.98
N ALA A 34 15.93 -17.76 13.57
CA ALA A 34 14.58 -18.30 13.34
C ALA A 34 13.64 -18.12 14.56
N ALA A 35 14.16 -18.30 15.77
CA ALA A 35 13.40 -18.11 17.01
C ALA A 35 12.91 -16.65 17.20
N ASP A 36 13.70 -15.66 16.77
CA ASP A 36 13.30 -14.25 16.83
C ASP A 36 12.25 -13.95 15.75
N ALA A 37 12.42 -14.51 14.56
CA ALA A 37 11.48 -14.41 13.44
C ALA A 37 10.12 -15.02 13.81
N GLU A 38 10.08 -16.22 14.39
CA GLU A 38 8.84 -16.87 14.84
C GLU A 38 8.15 -16.04 15.93
N ARG A 39 8.90 -15.55 16.92
CA ARG A 39 8.36 -14.71 17.98
C ARG A 39 7.75 -13.42 17.42
N VAL A 40 8.39 -12.78 16.44
CA VAL A 40 7.86 -11.58 15.79
C VAL A 40 6.61 -11.91 15.00
N ARG A 41 6.62 -12.98 14.18
CA ARG A 41 5.43 -13.44 13.46
C ARG A 41 4.23 -13.61 14.38
N ASP A 42 4.44 -14.29 15.51
CA ASP A 42 3.37 -14.69 16.44
C ASP A 42 2.95 -13.55 17.40
N SER A 43 3.72 -12.45 17.46
CA SER A 43 3.42 -11.29 18.30
C SER A 43 2.36 -10.35 17.73
N VAL A 44 2.04 -10.45 16.43
CA VAL A 44 1.07 -9.59 15.75
C VAL A 44 -0.14 -10.43 15.37
N PRO A 45 -1.34 -10.07 15.84
CA PRO A 45 -2.53 -10.89 15.67
C PRO A 45 -3.04 -10.97 14.22
N LEU A 46 -2.63 -10.03 13.36
CA LEU A 46 -2.95 -10.02 11.94
C LEU A 46 -1.88 -9.29 11.17
N TRP A 47 -1.43 -9.89 10.07
CA TRP A 47 -0.53 -9.32 9.09
C TRP A 47 -1.28 -8.98 7.80
N PHE A 48 -1.00 -7.81 7.24
CA PHE A 48 -1.55 -7.44 5.93
C PHE A 48 -0.68 -8.00 4.80
N HIS A 49 0.65 -7.85 4.90
CA HIS A 49 1.60 -8.36 3.92
C HIS A 49 2.31 -9.63 4.41
N THR A 50 2.80 -10.40 3.45
CA THR A 50 3.64 -11.55 3.72
C THR A 50 5.12 -11.14 3.69
N PHE A 51 5.78 -11.22 4.83
CA PHE A 51 7.22 -11.01 4.97
C PHE A 51 7.94 -12.35 5.13
N ALA A 52 9.11 -12.51 4.51
CA ALA A 52 10.06 -13.58 4.90
C ALA A 52 10.94 -13.06 6.02
N LEU A 53 10.71 -13.53 7.19
CA LEU A 53 11.46 -13.10 8.37
C LEU A 53 12.77 -13.89 8.53
N ALA A 54 12.75 -15.16 8.18
CA ALA A 54 13.88 -16.08 8.14
C ALA A 54 13.55 -17.22 7.16
N PRO A 55 14.54 -18.08 6.79
CA PRO A 55 14.27 -19.24 5.96
C PRO A 55 13.14 -20.11 6.56
N GLY A 56 12.05 -20.27 5.81
CA GLY A 56 10.86 -21.02 6.24
C GLY A 56 9.95 -20.32 7.24
N VAL A 57 10.22 -19.07 7.62
CA VAL A 57 9.38 -18.30 8.55
C VAL A 57 8.78 -17.09 7.84
N TYR A 58 7.47 -17.14 7.60
CA TYR A 58 6.70 -16.12 6.89
C TYR A 58 5.59 -15.57 7.75
N THR A 59 5.25 -14.28 7.57
CA THR A 59 4.03 -13.73 8.15
C THR A 59 2.82 -14.17 7.32
N PRO A 60 1.69 -14.52 7.96
CA PRO A 60 0.47 -14.94 7.25
C PRO A 60 -0.32 -13.71 6.74
N GLY A 61 0.21 -13.01 5.75
CA GLY A 61 -0.43 -11.81 5.19
C GLY A 61 -1.78 -12.11 4.54
N ILE A 62 -2.76 -11.24 4.78
CA ILE A 62 -4.10 -11.35 4.18
C ILE A 62 -4.17 -10.78 2.76
N ALA A 63 -3.27 -9.86 2.42
CA ALA A 63 -3.17 -9.33 1.07
C ALA A 63 -2.50 -10.37 0.16
N ARG A 64 -3.25 -10.79 -0.85
CA ARG A 64 -2.79 -11.77 -1.84
C ARG A 64 -2.25 -11.03 -3.04
N ASP A 65 -1.22 -11.60 -3.66
CA ASP A 65 -0.61 -11.15 -4.91
C ASP A 65 -0.22 -9.64 -4.97
N HIS A 66 1.03 -9.35 -4.61
CA HIS A 66 1.65 -8.04 -4.76
C HIS A 66 2.63 -7.98 -5.93
N GLY A 67 2.77 -9.06 -6.71
CA GLY A 67 3.76 -9.17 -7.78
C GLY A 67 3.68 -8.05 -8.80
N TYR A 68 2.46 -7.64 -9.15
CA TYR A 68 2.24 -6.55 -10.08
C TYR A 68 2.73 -5.18 -9.57
N ARG A 69 2.63 -4.91 -8.26
CA ARG A 69 3.18 -3.68 -7.65
C ARG A 69 4.70 -3.70 -7.64
N LEU A 70 5.29 -4.85 -7.32
CA LEU A 70 6.74 -5.02 -7.30
C LEU A 70 7.36 -4.87 -8.69
N ALA A 71 6.68 -5.35 -9.74
CA ALA A 71 7.13 -5.21 -11.12
C ALA A 71 7.33 -3.74 -11.53
N VAL A 72 6.47 -2.85 -11.03
CA VAL A 72 6.57 -1.40 -11.29
C VAL A 72 7.73 -0.76 -10.53
N LEU A 73 8.04 -1.28 -9.34
CA LEU A 73 9.05 -0.67 -8.48
C LEU A 73 10.48 -0.85 -8.99
N GLY A 74 10.75 -1.87 -9.82
CA GLY A 74 12.09 -2.13 -10.35
C GLY A 74 13.17 -2.25 -9.28
N ALA A 75 14.37 -2.68 -9.63
CA ALA A 75 15.45 -2.84 -8.66
C ALA A 75 16.04 -1.50 -8.20
N ASP A 76 16.16 -0.54 -9.10
CA ASP A 76 16.93 0.69 -8.90
C ASP A 76 16.09 1.93 -8.52
N ARG A 77 14.75 1.76 -8.42
CA ARG A 77 13.85 2.91 -8.18
C ARG A 77 14.17 3.68 -6.90
N PHE A 78 14.67 3.00 -5.89
CA PHE A 78 14.87 3.58 -4.56
C PHE A 78 16.31 3.98 -4.25
N ALA A 79 17.29 3.48 -4.99
CA ALA A 79 18.70 3.67 -4.69
C ALA A 79 19.08 5.16 -4.59
N GLY A 80 19.52 5.60 -3.40
CA GLY A 80 19.90 6.99 -3.11
C GLY A 80 18.74 7.99 -3.05
N ARG A 81 17.48 7.54 -3.19
CA ARG A 81 16.29 8.42 -3.23
C ARG A 81 15.61 8.53 -1.85
N SER A 82 14.88 9.61 -1.62
CA SER A 82 13.95 9.75 -0.50
C SER A 82 12.57 9.25 -0.90
N VAL A 83 11.95 8.48 -0.01
CA VAL A 83 10.69 7.79 -0.27
C VAL A 83 9.67 8.14 0.82
N LEU A 84 8.45 8.50 0.39
CA LEU A 84 7.26 8.59 1.22
C LEU A 84 6.37 7.39 0.90
N ASP A 85 5.91 6.67 1.91
CA ASP A 85 4.96 5.56 1.77
C ASP A 85 3.68 5.89 2.52
N VAL A 86 2.57 6.13 1.82
CA VAL A 86 1.29 6.50 2.43
C VAL A 86 0.36 5.31 2.54
N GLY A 87 -0.25 5.12 3.73
CA GLY A 87 -1.06 3.96 4.04
C GLY A 87 -0.21 2.71 4.20
N THR A 88 0.92 2.83 4.89
CA THR A 88 1.96 1.80 4.96
C THR A 88 1.55 0.52 5.68
N PHE A 89 0.56 0.58 6.58
CA PHE A 89 0.04 -0.49 7.43
C PHE A 89 1.16 -1.20 8.23
N ASP A 90 1.67 -2.33 7.73
CA ASP A 90 2.77 -3.10 8.35
C ASP A 90 4.16 -2.83 7.74
N GLY A 91 4.24 -1.88 6.79
CA GLY A 91 5.51 -1.32 6.32
C GLY A 91 6.19 -2.04 5.16
N PHE A 92 5.53 -2.97 4.49
CA PHE A 92 6.17 -3.80 3.46
C PHE A 92 6.96 -2.99 2.43
N TYR A 93 6.32 -2.00 1.81
CA TYR A 93 6.98 -1.19 0.77
C TYR A 93 7.99 -0.21 1.33
N SER A 94 7.78 0.26 2.56
CA SER A 94 8.74 1.09 3.27
C SER A 94 10.06 0.36 3.52
N PHE A 95 9.99 -0.87 4.05
CA PHE A 95 11.18 -1.69 4.29
C PHE A 95 11.83 -2.17 3.00
N LEU A 96 11.02 -2.47 1.97
CA LEU A 96 11.54 -2.78 0.64
C LEU A 96 12.37 -1.62 0.09
N ALA A 97 11.87 -0.38 0.21
CA ALA A 97 12.59 0.80 -0.22
C ALA A 97 13.93 0.97 0.53
N GLU A 98 13.93 0.76 1.85
CA GLU A 98 15.15 0.82 2.65
C GLU A 98 16.17 -0.24 2.21
N VAL A 99 15.75 -1.51 2.07
CA VAL A 99 16.61 -2.62 1.63
C VAL A 99 17.18 -2.38 0.23
N ARG A 100 16.42 -1.74 -0.66
CA ARG A 100 16.85 -1.35 -2.00
C ARG A 100 17.64 -0.04 -2.05
N GLY A 101 18.12 0.43 -0.91
CA GLY A 101 19.09 1.53 -0.83
C GLY A 101 18.49 2.94 -0.83
N ALA A 102 17.22 3.10 -0.46
CA ALA A 102 16.69 4.44 -0.22
C ALA A 102 17.51 5.16 0.87
N ARG A 103 17.86 6.42 0.62
CA ARG A 103 18.61 7.23 1.59
C ARG A 103 17.75 7.70 2.77
N ARG A 104 16.45 7.80 2.57
CA ARG A 104 15.44 8.25 3.53
C ARG A 104 14.11 7.58 3.21
N VAL A 105 13.44 7.03 4.21
CA VAL A 105 12.07 6.52 4.06
C VAL A 105 11.23 7.06 5.21
N VAL A 106 10.09 7.65 4.86
CA VAL A 106 9.03 8.04 5.81
C VAL A 106 7.78 7.27 5.46
N ALA A 107 7.25 6.58 6.44
CA ALA A 107 6.03 5.79 6.35
C ALA A 107 4.92 6.49 7.14
N VAL A 108 3.77 6.73 6.52
CA VAL A 108 2.62 7.34 7.21
C VAL A 108 1.41 6.43 7.15
N ASP A 109 0.64 6.42 8.25
CA ASP A 109 -0.62 5.71 8.35
C ASP A 109 -1.52 6.43 9.37
N ASN A 110 -2.81 6.60 9.06
CA ASN A 110 -3.77 7.18 10.00
C ASN A 110 -4.38 6.14 10.95
N GLU A 111 -4.06 4.85 10.71
CA GLU A 111 -4.52 3.70 11.47
C GLU A 111 -6.06 3.49 11.46
N GLN A 112 -6.79 4.21 10.62
CA GLN A 112 -8.24 4.11 10.52
C GLN A 112 -8.73 2.72 10.13
N TYR A 113 -7.94 2.01 9.31
CA TYR A 113 -8.28 0.67 8.83
C TYR A 113 -8.20 -0.40 9.93
N VAL A 114 -7.53 -0.11 11.03
CA VAL A 114 -7.33 -1.03 12.17
C VAL A 114 -8.65 -1.41 12.83
N ASP A 115 -9.56 -0.46 13.02
CA ASP A 115 -10.87 -0.73 13.64
C ASP A 115 -11.71 -1.66 12.76
N TRP A 116 -11.69 -1.45 11.45
CA TRP A 116 -12.34 -2.34 10.50
C TRP A 116 -11.71 -3.76 10.53
N VAL A 117 -10.38 -3.86 10.52
CA VAL A 117 -9.66 -5.14 10.63
C VAL A 117 -10.06 -5.87 11.90
N ASN A 118 -10.06 -5.18 13.05
CA ASN A 118 -10.44 -5.77 14.32
C ASN A 118 -11.87 -6.31 14.31
N ALA A 119 -12.82 -5.53 13.78
CA ALA A 119 -14.20 -5.93 13.65
C ALA A 119 -14.39 -7.09 12.65
N ARG A 120 -13.68 -7.05 11.52
CA ARG A 120 -13.82 -8.02 10.43
C ARG A 120 -13.24 -9.38 10.76
N PHE A 121 -12.10 -9.42 11.46
CA PHE A 121 -11.35 -10.65 11.75
C PHE A 121 -11.45 -11.10 13.20
N GLY A 122 -12.11 -10.34 14.07
CA GLY A 122 -12.26 -10.70 15.49
C GLY A 122 -10.94 -10.68 16.26
N VAL A 123 -10.00 -9.83 15.85
CA VAL A 123 -8.68 -9.68 16.47
C VAL A 123 -8.57 -8.38 17.27
N THR A 124 -7.50 -8.23 18.04
CA THR A 124 -7.16 -6.98 18.73
C THR A 124 -5.81 -6.49 18.22
N LEU A 125 -5.83 -5.92 17.01
CA LEU A 125 -4.65 -5.29 16.41
C LEU A 125 -4.53 -3.87 16.92
N THR A 126 -3.30 -3.47 17.28
CA THR A 126 -2.94 -2.06 17.55
C THR A 126 -2.32 -1.46 16.29
N GLY A 127 -2.70 -0.23 15.96
CA GLY A 127 -2.15 0.46 14.79
C GLY A 127 -0.62 0.48 14.82
N GLY A 128 0.00 0.25 13.67
CA GLY A 128 1.45 0.16 13.50
C GLY A 128 2.14 -1.01 14.22
N ALA A 129 1.41 -1.99 14.76
CA ALA A 129 2.01 -3.11 15.49
C ALA A 129 2.93 -3.95 14.58
N GLY A 130 2.44 -4.33 13.39
CA GLY A 130 3.24 -5.06 12.40
C GLY A 130 4.48 -4.27 11.98
N PHE A 131 4.30 -2.99 11.67
CA PHE A 131 5.40 -2.10 11.33
C PHE A 131 6.50 -2.10 12.40
N ARG A 132 6.14 -1.84 13.65
CA ARG A 132 7.12 -1.78 14.76
C ARG A 132 7.82 -3.13 14.99
N ALA A 133 7.10 -4.23 14.83
CA ALA A 133 7.67 -5.56 14.97
C ALA A 133 8.74 -5.85 13.91
N ILE A 134 8.47 -5.52 12.64
CA ILE A 134 9.43 -5.66 11.53
C ILE A 134 10.58 -4.66 11.68
N ALA A 135 10.29 -3.39 12.00
CA ALA A 135 11.32 -2.37 12.20
C ALA A 135 12.34 -2.79 13.27
N GLY A 136 11.86 -3.36 14.38
CA GLY A 136 12.73 -3.90 15.43
C GLY A 136 13.59 -5.08 14.97
N LEU A 137 13.00 -6.00 14.20
CA LEU A 137 13.72 -7.18 13.67
C LEU A 137 14.81 -6.78 12.66
N LEU A 138 14.52 -5.77 11.84
CA LEU A 138 15.45 -5.24 10.82
C LEU A 138 16.49 -4.27 11.37
N ALA A 139 16.33 -3.77 12.59
CA ALA A 139 17.00 -2.57 13.07
C ALA A 139 16.83 -1.40 12.05
N SER A 140 15.63 -1.26 11.51
CA SER A 140 15.30 -0.34 10.43
C SER A 140 15.40 1.12 10.85
N ARG A 141 15.77 1.98 9.90
CA ARG A 141 15.81 3.44 10.04
C ARG A 141 14.59 4.12 9.43
N VAL A 142 13.62 3.36 8.93
CA VAL A 142 12.37 3.89 8.40
C VAL A 142 11.62 4.64 9.50
N GLU A 143 11.25 5.87 9.23
CA GLU A 143 10.52 6.69 10.17
C GLU A 143 9.00 6.47 10.00
N TYR A 144 8.34 5.99 11.05
CA TYR A 144 6.89 5.85 11.08
C TYR A 144 6.24 7.08 11.70
N ARG A 145 5.21 7.61 11.01
CA ARG A 145 4.37 8.70 11.49
C ARG A 145 2.90 8.27 11.48
N ARG A 146 2.24 8.35 12.62
CA ARG A 146 0.79 8.27 12.66
C ARG A 146 0.23 9.60 12.16
N MET A 147 -0.28 9.60 10.92
CA MET A 147 -0.68 10.81 10.20
C MET A 147 -1.64 10.45 9.09
N ASP A 148 -2.60 11.32 8.81
CA ASP A 148 -3.41 11.19 7.60
C ASP A 148 -2.59 11.50 6.34
N ALA A 149 -2.83 10.76 5.26
CA ALA A 149 -2.15 10.99 3.99
C ALA A 149 -2.44 12.39 3.39
N LEU A 150 -3.55 13.01 3.77
CA LEU A 150 -3.90 14.37 3.37
C LEU A 150 -3.02 15.43 4.04
N ASP A 151 -2.41 15.10 5.18
CA ASP A 151 -1.61 16.01 6.01
C ASP A 151 -0.10 15.88 5.78
N VAL A 152 0.34 15.11 4.77
CA VAL A 152 1.78 14.85 4.52
C VAL A 152 2.63 16.11 4.29
N ARG A 153 2.02 17.24 3.97
CA ARG A 153 2.70 18.54 3.90
C ARG A 153 3.30 18.96 5.25
N GLU A 154 2.71 18.51 6.36
CA GLU A 154 3.19 18.79 7.71
C GLU A 154 4.54 18.13 8.03
N LEU A 155 4.96 17.14 7.20
CA LEU A 155 6.29 16.55 7.31
C LEU A 155 7.40 17.58 7.06
N GLY A 156 7.13 18.66 6.29
CA GLY A 156 8.10 19.69 5.95
C GLY A 156 9.28 19.19 5.10
N GLU A 157 9.16 18.01 4.52
CA GLU A 157 10.17 17.33 3.70
C GLU A 157 9.67 17.20 2.26
N ARG A 158 10.61 16.96 1.32
CA ARG A 158 10.31 16.60 -0.07
C ARG A 158 10.88 15.24 -0.41
N PHE A 159 10.15 14.52 -1.26
CA PHE A 159 10.46 13.15 -1.61
C PHE A 159 10.68 12.97 -3.10
N ASP A 160 11.65 12.12 -3.44
CA ASP A 160 11.90 11.75 -4.83
C ASP A 160 10.86 10.74 -5.35
N VAL A 161 10.28 9.94 -4.43
CA VAL A 161 9.24 8.96 -4.72
C VAL A 161 8.17 9.02 -3.64
N ALA A 162 6.90 9.11 -4.04
CA ALA A 162 5.76 8.87 -3.16
C ALA A 162 5.05 7.59 -3.59
N LEU A 163 4.93 6.62 -2.69
CA LEU A 163 4.17 5.39 -2.89
C LEU A 163 2.74 5.60 -2.39
N CYS A 164 1.75 5.34 -3.24
CA CYS A 164 0.33 5.44 -2.91
C CYS A 164 -0.38 4.18 -3.41
N PHE A 165 -0.24 3.09 -2.65
CA PHE A 165 -0.77 1.78 -3.03
C PHE A 165 -2.05 1.46 -2.26
N GLY A 166 -3.14 1.33 -2.99
CA GLY A 166 -4.43 0.97 -2.42
C GLY A 166 -5.11 2.08 -1.61
N ILE A 167 -4.69 3.35 -1.73
CA ILE A 167 -5.17 4.46 -0.90
C ILE A 167 -6.08 5.43 -1.66
N LEU A 168 -5.78 5.78 -2.91
CA LEU A 168 -6.52 6.81 -3.64
C LEU A 168 -8.04 6.53 -3.72
N HIS A 169 -8.42 5.28 -3.91
CA HIS A 169 -9.82 4.88 -3.96
C HIS A 169 -10.51 4.79 -2.59
N ARG A 170 -9.76 5.00 -1.49
CA ARG A 170 -10.23 4.85 -0.09
C ARG A 170 -10.37 6.16 0.66
N VAL A 171 -9.92 7.27 0.10
CA VAL A 171 -10.08 8.59 0.69
C VAL A 171 -11.35 9.24 0.18
N THR A 172 -11.99 10.08 0.99
CA THR A 172 -13.19 10.80 0.57
C THR A 172 -12.90 11.93 -0.42
N ASP A 173 -11.67 12.45 -0.44
CA ASP A 173 -11.21 13.49 -1.37
C ASP A 173 -9.93 13.05 -2.10
N PRO A 174 -10.07 12.36 -3.23
CA PRO A 174 -8.92 11.88 -4.01
C PRO A 174 -8.13 13.02 -4.66
N VAL A 175 -8.76 14.17 -4.94
CA VAL A 175 -8.07 15.34 -5.49
C VAL A 175 -7.16 15.96 -4.43
N ALA A 176 -7.66 16.12 -3.20
CA ALA A 176 -6.86 16.65 -2.09
C ALA A 176 -5.67 15.73 -1.78
N LEU A 177 -5.84 14.40 -1.84
CA LEU A 177 -4.73 13.46 -1.66
C LEU A 177 -3.67 13.62 -2.75
N LEU A 178 -4.06 13.62 -4.02
CA LEU A 178 -3.11 13.81 -5.12
C LEU A 178 -2.38 15.17 -5.02
N GLN A 179 -3.09 16.23 -4.63
CA GLN A 179 -2.47 17.54 -4.40
C GLN A 179 -1.48 17.51 -3.23
N ALA A 180 -1.84 16.86 -2.11
CA ALA A 180 -0.94 16.73 -0.96
C ALA A 180 0.35 15.97 -1.33
N LEU A 181 0.22 14.90 -2.11
CA LEU A 181 1.38 14.15 -2.61
C LEU A 181 2.21 14.96 -3.60
N ALA A 182 1.58 15.66 -4.55
CA ALA A 182 2.29 16.53 -5.51
C ALA A 182 3.11 17.62 -4.81
N ASP A 183 2.55 18.24 -3.77
CA ASP A 183 3.20 19.33 -3.04
C ASP A 183 4.46 18.89 -2.27
N VAL A 184 4.55 17.60 -1.92
CA VAL A 184 5.72 17.04 -1.21
C VAL A 184 6.71 16.35 -2.15
N LEU A 185 6.48 16.35 -3.48
CA LEU A 185 7.47 15.84 -4.40
C LEU A 185 8.68 16.82 -4.51
N ALA A 186 9.86 16.24 -4.58
CA ALA A 186 11.06 16.95 -5.00
C ALA A 186 10.98 17.27 -6.51
N PRO A 187 11.72 18.25 -7.01
CA PRO A 187 11.81 18.47 -8.45
C PRO A 187 12.24 17.19 -9.20
N GLY A 188 11.45 16.77 -10.19
CA GLY A 188 11.65 15.52 -10.90
C GLY A 188 11.23 14.27 -10.12
N GLY A 189 10.55 14.43 -9.00
CA GLY A 189 9.96 13.34 -8.24
C GLY A 189 8.72 12.74 -8.90
N GLU A 190 8.30 11.58 -8.41
CA GLU A 190 7.18 10.84 -8.98
C GLU A 190 6.28 10.24 -7.90
N ILE A 191 5.00 10.10 -8.22
CA ILE A 191 4.07 9.26 -7.46
C ILE A 191 3.99 7.91 -8.17
N VAL A 192 4.21 6.82 -7.43
CA VAL A 192 3.90 5.47 -7.86
C VAL A 192 2.55 5.11 -7.27
N LEU A 193 1.53 5.11 -8.11
CA LEU A 193 0.15 4.92 -7.72
C LEU A 193 -0.30 3.50 -8.05
N GLU A 194 -1.05 2.89 -7.15
CA GLU A 194 -1.91 1.76 -7.45
C GLU A 194 -3.29 2.02 -6.86
N THR A 195 -4.34 1.80 -7.67
CA THR A 195 -5.70 2.11 -7.27
C THR A 195 -6.73 1.17 -7.92
N TYR A 196 -7.96 1.21 -7.41
CA TYR A 196 -9.09 0.53 -8.02
C TYR A 196 -9.42 1.16 -9.37
N GLY A 197 -9.53 0.31 -10.39
CA GLY A 197 -9.88 0.70 -11.74
C GLY A 197 -11.38 0.85 -11.93
N SER A 198 -11.79 1.60 -12.96
CA SER A 198 -13.17 1.67 -13.40
C SER A 198 -13.51 0.48 -14.30
N HIS A 199 -14.73 0.00 -14.25
CA HIS A 199 -15.27 -0.96 -15.22
C HIS A 199 -15.65 -0.30 -16.57
N LEU A 200 -15.58 1.03 -16.64
CA LEU A 200 -15.82 1.78 -17.86
C LEU A 200 -14.59 1.74 -18.78
N THR A 201 -14.81 2.06 -20.04
CA THR A 201 -13.73 2.02 -21.04
C THR A 201 -12.55 2.93 -20.68
N ALA A 202 -11.34 2.48 -20.93
CA ALA A 202 -10.10 3.18 -20.61
C ALA A 202 -10.02 4.61 -21.19
N ASP A 203 -10.61 4.83 -22.36
CA ASP A 203 -10.60 6.11 -23.08
C ASP A 203 -11.60 7.13 -22.55
N SER A 204 -12.55 6.72 -21.70
CA SER A 204 -13.51 7.62 -21.10
C SER A 204 -12.95 8.27 -19.84
N PRO A 205 -13.06 9.59 -19.68
CA PRO A 205 -12.62 10.26 -18.44
C PRO A 205 -13.68 10.01 -17.35
N ALA A 206 -13.60 8.84 -16.72
CA ALA A 206 -14.61 8.41 -15.76
C ALA A 206 -14.02 8.25 -14.36
N ILE A 207 -14.85 8.60 -13.38
CA ILE A 207 -14.68 8.26 -11.97
C ILE A 207 -16.00 7.62 -11.55
N GLU A 208 -15.96 6.36 -11.18
CA GLU A 208 -17.10 5.64 -10.61
C GLU A 208 -17.20 5.92 -9.11
N VAL A 209 -18.42 6.05 -8.62
CA VAL A 209 -18.70 6.20 -7.19
C VAL A 209 -19.31 4.88 -6.69
N HIS A 210 -18.80 4.38 -5.59
CA HIS A 210 -19.27 3.15 -4.95
C HIS A 210 -19.79 3.43 -3.56
N ASP A 211 -20.85 2.74 -3.18
CA ASP A 211 -21.30 2.70 -1.80
C ASP A 211 -20.51 1.67 -0.98
N SER A 212 -20.57 1.83 0.35
CA SER A 212 -19.96 0.89 1.29
C SER A 212 -20.31 -0.57 0.98
N GLY A 213 -19.31 -1.39 0.78
CA GLY A 213 -19.47 -2.82 0.51
C GLY A 213 -19.80 -3.21 -0.92
N ASP A 214 -19.92 -2.26 -1.86
CA ASP A 214 -20.23 -2.56 -3.26
C ASP A 214 -19.10 -3.32 -3.97
N VAL A 215 -17.86 -2.94 -3.69
CA VAL A 215 -16.69 -3.49 -4.38
C VAL A 215 -16.17 -4.74 -3.69
N TYR A 216 -15.79 -4.62 -2.43
CA TYR A 216 -15.37 -5.76 -1.62
C TYR A 216 -16.40 -5.99 -0.54
N ALA A 217 -16.96 -7.20 -0.47
CA ALA A 217 -17.93 -7.56 0.55
C ALA A 217 -17.39 -7.18 1.95
N ARG A 218 -18.10 -6.27 2.63
CA ARG A 218 -17.75 -5.76 3.96
C ARG A 218 -16.50 -4.87 4.04
N ASP A 219 -16.05 -4.30 2.95
CA ASP A 219 -15.05 -3.22 2.95
C ASP A 219 -15.77 -1.89 2.72
N ASP A 220 -15.82 -1.05 3.74
CA ASP A 220 -16.56 0.21 3.73
C ASP A 220 -15.73 1.38 3.19
N PHE A 221 -14.52 1.11 2.70
CA PHE A 221 -13.56 2.16 2.33
C PHE A 221 -13.24 2.24 0.84
N VAL A 222 -13.98 1.57 -0.05
CA VAL A 222 -13.80 1.74 -1.49
C VAL A 222 -14.88 2.66 -2.02
N TYR A 223 -14.52 3.90 -2.27
CA TYR A 223 -15.45 4.95 -2.73
C TYR A 223 -15.35 5.21 -4.23
N TRP A 224 -14.19 4.96 -4.82
CA TRP A 224 -13.88 5.42 -6.16
C TRP A 224 -13.30 4.32 -7.04
N GLY A 225 -13.74 4.27 -8.31
CA GLY A 225 -13.10 3.56 -9.39
C GLY A 225 -12.64 4.55 -10.47
N PHE A 226 -11.41 4.42 -10.96
CA PHE A 226 -10.83 5.38 -11.89
C PHE A 226 -10.58 4.74 -13.26
N SER A 227 -10.94 5.44 -14.35
CA SER A 227 -10.37 5.11 -15.64
C SER A 227 -8.97 5.74 -15.82
N PRO A 228 -8.11 5.20 -16.70
CA PRO A 228 -6.82 5.80 -17.01
C PRO A 228 -6.92 7.28 -17.43
N GLU A 229 -7.88 7.62 -18.29
CA GLU A 229 -8.09 9.01 -18.70
C GLU A 229 -8.64 9.88 -17.55
N GLY A 230 -9.45 9.31 -16.64
CA GLY A 230 -9.88 9.97 -15.41
C GLY A 230 -8.69 10.34 -14.53
N LEU A 231 -7.79 9.40 -14.29
CA LEU A 231 -6.55 9.64 -13.52
C LEU A 231 -5.66 10.69 -14.18
N ARG A 232 -5.51 10.64 -15.52
CA ARG A 232 -4.72 11.63 -16.25
C ARG A 232 -5.27 13.05 -16.06
N ARG A 233 -6.58 13.22 -16.09
CA ARG A 233 -7.20 14.53 -15.85
C ARG A 233 -7.08 14.99 -14.41
N LEU A 234 -7.22 14.09 -13.45
CA LEU A 234 -6.96 14.41 -12.04
C LEU A 234 -5.50 14.85 -11.83
N GLY A 235 -4.53 14.12 -12.41
CA GLY A 235 -3.13 14.51 -12.36
C GLY A 235 -2.90 15.95 -12.85
N ARG A 236 -3.45 16.31 -14.00
CA ARG A 236 -3.36 17.68 -14.55
C ARG A 236 -3.94 18.74 -13.62
N ILE A 237 -5.04 18.45 -12.92
CA ILE A 237 -5.65 19.39 -11.96
C ILE A 237 -4.66 19.76 -10.86
N VAL A 238 -3.81 18.83 -10.46
CA VAL A 238 -2.83 19.01 -9.37
C VAL A 238 -1.41 19.28 -9.88
N GLY A 239 -1.23 19.56 -11.18
CA GLY A 239 0.07 19.89 -11.77
C GLY A 239 0.97 18.69 -12.06
N LEU A 240 0.41 17.48 -12.12
CA LEU A 240 1.08 16.26 -12.55
C LEU A 240 0.61 15.91 -13.97
N ASP A 241 1.23 16.55 -14.97
CA ASP A 241 0.76 16.51 -16.35
C ASP A 241 1.08 15.20 -17.07
N GLU A 242 2.07 14.44 -16.58
CA GLU A 242 2.48 13.17 -17.14
C GLU A 242 1.89 12.02 -16.33
N LEU A 243 1.07 11.20 -16.98
CA LEU A 243 0.59 9.93 -16.47
C LEU A 243 1.02 8.81 -17.41
N GLU A 244 1.82 7.89 -16.91
CA GLU A 244 2.20 6.64 -17.54
C GLU A 244 1.45 5.50 -16.86
N VAL A 245 0.50 4.87 -17.56
CA VAL A 245 -0.15 3.63 -17.09
C VAL A 245 0.82 2.48 -17.34
N VAL A 246 1.31 1.89 -16.27
CA VAL A 246 2.28 0.79 -16.33
C VAL A 246 1.59 -0.55 -16.43
N ALA A 247 0.45 -0.69 -15.76
CA ALA A 247 -0.37 -1.90 -15.82
C ALA A 247 -1.85 -1.59 -15.58
N GLU A 248 -2.68 -2.24 -16.37
CA GLU A 248 -4.11 -2.44 -16.11
C GLU A 248 -4.31 -3.95 -16.00
N LEU A 249 -4.90 -4.40 -14.91
CA LEU A 249 -5.05 -5.82 -14.62
C LEU A 249 -6.30 -6.08 -13.77
N GLU A 250 -6.63 -7.34 -13.63
CA GLU A 250 -7.69 -7.80 -12.75
C GLU A 250 -7.07 -8.63 -11.62
N VAL A 251 -7.43 -8.29 -10.38
CA VAL A 251 -7.02 -9.01 -9.18
C VAL A 251 -8.28 -9.46 -8.44
N ASP A 252 -8.47 -10.75 -8.29
CA ASP A 252 -9.65 -11.35 -7.65
C ASP A 252 -10.99 -10.84 -8.25
N GLY A 253 -11.06 -10.65 -9.57
CA GLY A 253 -12.24 -10.15 -10.27
C GLY A 253 -12.43 -8.63 -10.18
N HIS A 254 -11.43 -7.90 -9.69
CA HIS A 254 -11.48 -6.45 -9.53
C HIS A 254 -10.45 -5.73 -10.39
N PRO A 255 -10.85 -4.69 -11.16
CA PRO A 255 -9.92 -3.94 -11.99
C PRO A 255 -8.95 -3.13 -11.13
N ARG A 256 -7.67 -3.16 -11.48
CA ARG A 256 -6.60 -2.40 -10.82
C ARG A 256 -5.79 -1.65 -11.87
N ILE A 257 -5.34 -0.47 -11.51
CA ILE A 257 -4.45 0.37 -12.32
C ILE A 257 -3.20 0.65 -11.53
N VAL A 258 -2.05 0.45 -12.18
CA VAL A 258 -0.75 0.91 -11.68
C VAL A 258 -0.23 1.97 -12.62
N ALA A 259 0.12 3.13 -12.07
CA ALA A 259 0.54 4.28 -12.85
C ALA A 259 1.66 5.08 -12.18
N LEU A 260 2.40 5.80 -12.98
CA LEU A 260 3.36 6.81 -12.55
C LEU A 260 2.82 8.19 -12.91
N LEU A 261 2.82 9.10 -11.94
CA LEU A 261 2.44 10.49 -12.14
C LEU A 261 3.63 11.39 -11.86
N ARG A 262 3.88 12.35 -12.77
CA ARG A 262 4.98 13.32 -12.69
C ARG A 262 4.53 14.69 -13.14
N ALA A 263 5.19 15.76 -12.66
CA ALA A 263 5.09 17.04 -13.30
C ALA A 263 5.83 16.99 -14.66
N ALA A 264 5.33 17.73 -15.65
CA ALA A 264 6.07 17.92 -16.90
C ALA A 264 7.44 18.60 -16.62
N ALA A 265 8.46 18.18 -17.37
CA ALA A 265 9.82 18.67 -17.22
C ALA A 265 9.96 20.16 -17.62
#